data_ac8331cabcb8dc337ebc87f1c7901e38
#
_entry.id   ac8331cabcb8dc337ebc87f1c7901e38
#
_cell.length_a   1.000
_cell.length_b   1.000
_cell.length_c   1.000
_cell.angle_alpha   90.00
_cell.angle_beta   90.00
_cell.angle_gamma   90.00
#
_symmetry.space_group_name_H-M   'P 1'
#
loop_
_entity.id
_entity.type
_entity.pdbx_description
1 polymer ?
#
loop_
_entity_poly.entity_id
_entity_poly.type
_entity_poly.pdbx_seq_one_letter_code
_entity_poly.pdbx_strand_id
1 'polypeptide(L)'
;MEASEMKTGLLLAFLLCAPLAAIAQQESTETRLTPIIHHAFSSNAGAQAAFDRGLLDYYAYNPEAANHEFYTAADLDPKMAMAWWGIALSNAPNLNVPPTDDRNSQARYAIVRAKALEANASAEDRLFIDAAVARFNDKTKATPATLLVNYRDALRRIVEAYPDDPDAAALYAEAAVYVAVGDLSENREGWTVARRAAYVKTIAALLPYFQSSLARFPKHVGLLHFYIHAAQIANQSNAAVAAATQLAAFSFPPEDSHLTHMPGHTFFDVGMYQEALDVGQRSVLMDYSAIDCCHPGFYSAPRYYHGHNVAFLLYAMVQTGHASDAVAVARRAAIPSLVARALVAAGEWQAVSDVPYVKSGDPAIEFARALAFAKLGEVSKAQSALVGMPAAPEAFPSKVAIENAMRLTVQAQISLDEHDNAQALQLLTTASSDATHGDWLAGGVEMPTLYYYSPHMALAELAMKMGNTTVAKGALEAELAASPHSSAAAQALAQLGGFK
;
A
#
# COMPACT_ATOMS: atom_id res chain seq x y z
N MET A 1 -22.46 -20.05 -39.75
CA MET A 1 -21.32 -20.40 -38.88
C MET A 1 -20.93 -19.28 -37.93
N GLU A 2 -21.60 -18.12 -37.98
CA GLU A 2 -21.26 -16.93 -37.18
C GLU A 2 -22.09 -16.74 -35.88
N ALA A 3 -23.18 -17.49 -35.69
CA ALA A 3 -24.06 -17.32 -34.52
C ALA A 3 -23.69 -18.20 -33.31
N SER A 4 -22.73 -19.12 -33.45
CA SER A 4 -22.29 -20.03 -32.37
C SER A 4 -21.11 -19.47 -31.58
N GLU A 5 -20.25 -18.67 -32.17
CA GLU A 5 -19.06 -18.11 -31.47
C GLU A 5 -19.39 -16.92 -30.55
N MET A 6 -20.45 -16.16 -30.90
CA MET A 6 -20.87 -15.02 -30.07
C MET A 6 -21.56 -15.42 -28.76
N LYS A 7 -22.17 -16.62 -28.69
CA LYS A 7 -22.79 -17.12 -27.47
C LYS A 7 -21.79 -17.68 -26.47
N THR A 8 -20.68 -18.21 -26.94
CA THR A 8 -19.61 -18.75 -26.06
C THR A 8 -18.79 -17.64 -25.40
N GLY A 9 -18.56 -16.52 -26.09
CA GLY A 9 -17.87 -15.37 -25.51
C GLY A 9 -18.66 -14.68 -24.40
N LEU A 10 -19.99 -14.62 -24.51
CA LEU A 10 -20.84 -14.00 -23.47
C LEU A 10 -20.99 -14.90 -22.21
N LEU A 11 -20.96 -16.23 -22.38
CA LEU A 11 -21.00 -17.16 -21.23
C LEU A 11 -19.67 -17.17 -20.45
N LEU A 12 -18.53 -17.01 -21.14
CA LEU A 12 -17.22 -16.92 -20.46
C LEU A 12 -17.07 -15.62 -19.67
N ALA A 13 -17.63 -14.50 -20.17
CA ALA A 13 -17.60 -13.22 -19.48
C ALA A 13 -18.45 -13.26 -18.18
N PHE A 14 -19.56 -13.97 -18.18
CA PHE A 14 -20.40 -14.14 -16.98
C PHE A 14 -19.78 -15.09 -15.92
N LEU A 15 -19.05 -16.12 -16.33
CA LEU A 15 -18.36 -17.04 -15.44
C LEU A 15 -17.14 -16.41 -14.75
N LEU A 16 -16.50 -15.42 -15.35
CA LEU A 16 -15.37 -14.70 -14.76
C LEU A 16 -15.80 -13.61 -13.75
N CYS A 17 -17.04 -13.15 -13.79
CA CYS A 17 -17.60 -12.20 -12.83
C CYS A 17 -18.22 -12.88 -11.59
N ALA A 18 -18.54 -14.15 -11.66
CA ALA A 18 -19.24 -14.87 -10.62
C ALA A 18 -18.50 -14.91 -9.25
N PRO A 19 -17.17 -15.10 -9.15
CA PRO A 19 -16.49 -15.12 -7.86
C PRO A 19 -16.52 -13.75 -7.14
N LEU A 20 -16.35 -12.65 -7.86
CA LEU A 20 -16.42 -11.31 -7.27
C LEU A 20 -17.86 -10.90 -6.93
N ALA A 21 -18.84 -11.32 -7.75
CA ALA A 21 -20.25 -11.07 -7.48
C ALA A 21 -20.80 -11.95 -6.35
N ALA A 22 -20.33 -13.18 -6.20
CA ALA A 22 -20.74 -14.08 -5.11
C ALA A 22 -20.17 -13.59 -3.75
N ILE A 23 -18.97 -13.00 -3.76
CA ILE A 23 -18.35 -12.43 -2.56
C ILE A 23 -18.94 -11.04 -2.24
N ALA A 24 -19.30 -10.25 -3.28
CA ALA A 24 -19.93 -8.93 -3.13
C ALA A 24 -21.40 -8.98 -2.62
N GLN A 25 -22.06 -10.13 -2.63
CA GLN A 25 -23.46 -10.28 -2.16
C GLN A 25 -23.64 -10.19 -0.64
N GLN A 26 -22.55 -9.99 0.13
CA GLN A 26 -22.62 -9.72 1.57
C GLN A 26 -22.39 -8.21 1.87
N GLU A 27 -22.80 -7.33 0.96
CA GLU A 27 -22.83 -5.90 1.26
C GLU A 27 -23.79 -5.66 2.42
N SER A 28 -23.26 -5.21 3.54
CA SER A 28 -24.06 -4.63 4.61
C SER A 28 -24.86 -3.46 4.02
N THR A 29 -26.16 -3.45 4.28
CA THR A 29 -27.10 -2.37 3.88
C THR A 29 -26.83 -1.08 4.65
N GLU A 30 -25.67 -0.91 5.25
CA GLU A 30 -25.25 0.31 5.93
C GLU A 30 -25.01 1.43 4.92
N THR A 31 -25.75 2.52 5.08
CA THR A 31 -25.54 3.74 4.31
C THR A 31 -24.15 4.31 4.65
N ARG A 32 -23.23 4.23 3.69
CA ARG A 32 -21.88 4.77 3.87
C ARG A 32 -21.89 6.29 3.95
N LEU A 33 -20.98 6.84 4.72
CA LEU A 33 -20.83 8.28 4.87
C LEU A 33 -20.26 8.88 3.58
N THR A 34 -20.70 10.10 3.22
CA THR A 34 -20.06 10.89 2.16
C THR A 34 -19.04 11.82 2.81
N PRO A 35 -17.81 11.90 2.30
CA PRO A 35 -16.82 12.85 2.82
C PRO A 35 -17.28 14.28 2.53
N ILE A 36 -17.12 15.16 3.51
CA ILE A 36 -17.37 16.59 3.37
C ILE A 36 -16.03 17.28 3.61
N ILE A 37 -15.50 17.87 2.54
CA ILE A 37 -14.34 18.76 2.60
C ILE A 37 -14.85 20.09 2.07
N HIS A 38 -14.98 21.06 2.95
CA HIS A 38 -15.49 22.37 2.56
C HIS A 38 -14.82 23.48 3.34
N HIS A 39 -14.03 24.26 2.63
CA HIS A 39 -13.48 25.51 3.07
C HIS A 39 -13.88 26.59 2.07
N ALA A 40 -14.53 27.67 2.52
CA ALA A 40 -15.16 28.66 1.65
C ALA A 40 -14.11 29.60 1.04
N PHE A 41 -13.66 29.32 -0.17
CA PHE A 41 -12.65 30.11 -0.90
C PHE A 41 -13.21 30.93 -2.04
N SER A 42 -14.40 30.62 -2.54
CA SER A 42 -15.05 31.31 -3.65
C SER A 42 -16.55 31.46 -3.45
N SER A 43 -17.10 32.58 -3.92
CA SER A 43 -18.55 32.78 -4.03
C SER A 43 -19.15 32.12 -5.29
N ASN A 44 -18.31 31.68 -6.23
CA ASN A 44 -18.73 30.88 -7.37
C ASN A 44 -18.89 29.41 -6.94
N ALA A 45 -20.12 28.93 -6.87
CA ALA A 45 -20.44 27.59 -6.40
C ALA A 45 -19.78 26.48 -7.22
N GLY A 46 -19.59 26.69 -8.55
CA GLY A 46 -18.90 25.74 -9.41
C GLY A 46 -17.39 25.67 -9.10
N ALA A 47 -16.76 26.82 -8.92
CA ALA A 47 -15.35 26.92 -8.54
C ALA A 47 -15.09 26.29 -7.16
N GLN A 48 -15.99 26.59 -6.19
CA GLN A 48 -15.91 25.99 -4.86
C GLN A 48 -16.04 24.46 -4.92
N ALA A 49 -17.02 23.94 -5.64
CA ALA A 49 -17.24 22.51 -5.77
C ALA A 49 -16.05 21.80 -6.44
N ALA A 50 -15.43 22.41 -7.46
CA ALA A 50 -14.22 21.87 -8.07
C ALA A 50 -13.04 21.91 -7.09
N PHE A 51 -12.89 22.97 -6.32
CA PHE A 51 -11.85 23.06 -5.30
C PHE A 51 -12.00 21.98 -4.22
N ASP A 52 -13.22 21.78 -3.71
CA ASP A 52 -13.51 20.76 -2.70
C ASP A 52 -13.18 19.35 -3.20
N ARG A 53 -13.48 19.04 -4.46
CA ARG A 53 -13.07 17.77 -5.10
C ARG A 53 -11.56 17.67 -5.21
N GLY A 54 -10.89 18.71 -5.71
CA GLY A 54 -9.43 18.73 -5.82
C GLY A 54 -8.73 18.54 -4.47
N LEU A 55 -9.29 19.05 -3.37
CA LEU A 55 -8.75 18.83 -2.04
C LEU A 55 -8.98 17.40 -1.55
N LEU A 56 -10.12 16.79 -1.87
CA LEU A 56 -10.37 15.36 -1.61
C LEU A 56 -9.36 14.48 -2.38
N ASP A 57 -9.20 14.72 -3.68
CA ASP A 57 -8.24 14.02 -4.54
C ASP A 57 -6.79 14.19 -4.02
N TYR A 58 -6.44 15.38 -3.50
CA TYR A 58 -5.15 15.60 -2.87
C TYR A 58 -4.95 14.70 -1.65
N TYR A 59 -5.96 14.63 -0.77
CA TYR A 59 -5.93 13.75 0.39
C TYR A 59 -5.99 12.27 0.01
N ALA A 60 -6.41 11.93 -1.19
CA ALA A 60 -6.36 10.59 -1.75
C ALA A 60 -4.99 10.23 -2.37
N TYR A 61 -4.01 11.12 -2.35
CA TYR A 61 -2.76 10.99 -3.10
C TYR A 61 -3.00 10.73 -4.60
N ASN A 62 -4.03 11.37 -5.15
CA ASN A 62 -4.37 11.38 -6.57
C ASN A 62 -4.03 12.76 -7.19
N PRO A 63 -2.75 13.04 -7.44
CA PRO A 63 -2.31 14.37 -7.82
C PRO A 63 -2.82 14.83 -9.19
N GLU A 64 -3.07 13.91 -10.12
CA GLU A 64 -3.56 14.23 -11.45
C GLU A 64 -5.02 14.69 -11.40
N ALA A 65 -5.88 13.99 -10.68
CA ALA A 65 -7.27 14.39 -10.47
C ALA A 65 -7.35 15.72 -9.68
N ALA A 66 -6.60 15.81 -8.57
CA ALA A 66 -6.51 17.05 -7.80
C ALA A 66 -6.10 18.25 -8.67
N ASN A 67 -5.06 18.07 -9.50
CA ASN A 67 -4.58 19.12 -10.39
C ASN A 67 -5.65 19.56 -11.41
N HIS A 68 -6.36 18.60 -12.00
CA HIS A 68 -7.47 18.86 -12.94
C HIS A 68 -8.57 19.68 -12.28
N GLU A 69 -9.01 19.29 -11.10
CA GLU A 69 -10.08 19.97 -10.37
C GLU A 69 -9.66 21.37 -9.89
N PHE A 70 -8.43 21.56 -9.46
CA PHE A 70 -7.93 22.90 -9.11
C PHE A 70 -7.78 23.81 -10.32
N TYR A 71 -7.40 23.31 -11.51
CA TYR A 71 -7.44 24.09 -12.74
C TYR A 71 -8.89 24.43 -13.13
N THR A 72 -9.84 23.51 -12.98
CA THR A 72 -11.27 23.78 -13.21
C THR A 72 -11.77 24.88 -12.26
N ALA A 73 -11.36 24.88 -11.00
CA ALA A 73 -11.69 25.94 -10.05
C ALA A 73 -11.10 27.29 -10.49
N ALA A 74 -9.83 27.32 -10.95
CA ALA A 74 -9.18 28.54 -11.44
C ALA A 74 -9.81 29.11 -12.72
N ASP A 75 -10.31 28.25 -13.60
CA ASP A 75 -11.01 28.64 -14.82
C ASP A 75 -12.40 29.23 -14.53
N LEU A 76 -13.11 28.61 -13.55
CA LEU A 76 -14.45 29.07 -13.13
C LEU A 76 -14.41 30.34 -12.28
N ASP A 77 -13.34 30.55 -11.51
CA ASP A 77 -13.10 31.78 -10.76
C ASP A 77 -11.62 32.23 -10.91
N PRO A 78 -11.29 33.01 -11.94
CA PRO A 78 -9.93 33.47 -12.20
C PRO A 78 -9.31 34.35 -11.10
N LYS A 79 -10.08 34.77 -10.10
CA LYS A 79 -9.60 35.55 -8.94
C LYS A 79 -9.32 34.67 -7.72
N MET A 80 -9.67 33.40 -7.77
CA MET A 80 -9.47 32.46 -6.67
C MET A 80 -8.00 32.11 -6.49
N ALA A 81 -7.32 32.80 -5.58
CA ALA A 81 -5.89 32.56 -5.28
C ALA A 81 -5.64 31.13 -4.80
N MET A 82 -6.60 30.55 -4.03
CA MET A 82 -6.47 29.23 -3.46
C MET A 82 -6.58 28.11 -4.50
N ALA A 83 -7.21 28.33 -5.65
CA ALA A 83 -7.13 27.36 -6.76
C ALA A 83 -5.68 27.19 -7.26
N TRP A 84 -4.94 28.27 -7.39
CA TRP A 84 -3.52 28.22 -7.75
C TRP A 84 -2.63 27.66 -6.64
N TRP A 85 -2.99 27.88 -5.37
CA TRP A 85 -2.35 27.19 -4.24
C TRP A 85 -2.59 25.69 -4.32
N GLY A 86 -3.82 25.23 -4.62
CA GLY A 86 -4.16 23.83 -4.80
C GLY A 86 -3.37 23.18 -5.94
N ILE A 87 -3.22 23.89 -7.09
CA ILE A 87 -2.37 23.42 -8.20
C ILE A 87 -0.92 23.23 -7.74
N ALA A 88 -0.38 24.13 -6.93
CA ALA A 88 0.96 23.95 -6.39
C ALA A 88 1.05 22.75 -5.43
N LEU A 89 0.04 22.58 -4.59
CA LEU A 89 -0.04 21.49 -3.63
C LEU A 89 -0.11 20.14 -4.32
N SER A 90 -0.98 19.98 -5.34
CA SER A 90 -1.14 18.74 -6.12
C SER A 90 0.12 18.36 -6.92
N ASN A 91 0.95 19.33 -7.29
CA ASN A 91 2.23 19.09 -7.96
C ASN A 91 3.40 18.84 -7.00
N ALA A 92 3.18 18.96 -5.68
CA ALA A 92 4.19 18.63 -4.69
C ALA A 92 4.43 17.11 -4.61
N PRO A 93 5.67 16.68 -4.31
CA PRO A 93 5.91 15.28 -3.97
C PRO A 93 5.23 14.92 -2.65
N ASN A 94 4.81 13.64 -2.53
CA ASN A 94 4.29 13.06 -1.32
C ASN A 94 4.97 11.71 -1.02
N LEU A 95 4.49 10.95 -0.04
CA LEU A 95 5.11 9.66 0.35
C LEU A 95 5.10 8.64 -0.79
N ASN A 96 4.11 8.69 -1.68
CA ASN A 96 3.88 7.70 -2.73
C ASN A 96 4.29 8.21 -4.12
N VAL A 97 4.36 9.54 -4.30
CA VAL A 97 4.64 10.17 -5.60
C VAL A 97 5.92 10.99 -5.49
N PRO A 98 7.03 10.53 -6.09
CA PRO A 98 8.31 11.23 -6.03
C PRO A 98 8.27 12.55 -6.80
N PRO A 99 9.20 13.49 -6.52
CA PRO A 99 9.33 14.73 -7.27
C PRO A 99 9.79 14.47 -8.70
N THR A 100 9.28 15.28 -9.64
CA THR A 100 9.82 15.40 -10.99
C THR A 100 10.08 16.86 -11.31
N ASP A 101 10.97 17.14 -12.28
CA ASP A 101 11.29 18.53 -12.67
C ASP A 101 10.06 19.25 -13.23
N ASP A 102 9.22 18.56 -13.99
CA ASP A 102 7.98 19.12 -14.54
C ASP A 102 7.01 19.53 -13.44
N ARG A 103 6.74 18.63 -12.48
CA ARG A 103 5.84 18.92 -11.36
C ARG A 103 6.37 20.05 -10.48
N ASN A 104 7.66 20.03 -10.17
CA ASN A 104 8.30 21.12 -9.42
C ASN A 104 8.20 22.47 -10.16
N SER A 105 8.30 22.46 -11.47
CA SER A 105 8.17 23.69 -12.30
C SER A 105 6.73 24.18 -12.31
N GLN A 106 5.74 23.29 -12.43
CA GLN A 106 4.31 23.61 -12.34
C GLN A 106 3.95 24.17 -10.96
N ALA A 107 4.44 23.53 -9.88
CA ALA A 107 4.21 24.02 -8.52
C ALA A 107 4.75 25.45 -8.32
N ARG A 108 5.98 25.72 -8.79
CA ARG A 108 6.56 27.08 -8.72
C ARG A 108 5.77 28.11 -9.52
N TYR A 109 5.36 27.76 -10.74
CA TYR A 109 4.50 28.62 -11.55
C TYR A 109 3.17 28.92 -10.83
N ALA A 110 2.52 27.91 -10.29
CA ALA A 110 1.25 28.04 -9.60
C ALA A 110 1.36 28.93 -8.35
N ILE A 111 2.43 28.80 -7.56
CA ILE A 111 2.66 29.69 -6.40
C ILE A 111 2.86 31.14 -6.78
N VAL A 112 3.54 31.42 -7.88
CA VAL A 112 3.67 32.79 -8.39
C VAL A 112 2.29 33.37 -8.74
N ARG A 113 1.41 32.55 -9.34
CA ARG A 113 0.02 32.95 -9.66
C ARG A 113 -0.80 33.16 -8.39
N ALA A 114 -0.75 32.24 -7.42
CA ALA A 114 -1.45 32.39 -6.15
C ALA A 114 -1.04 33.69 -5.44
N LYS A 115 0.26 33.96 -5.37
CA LYS A 115 0.82 35.18 -4.75
C LYS A 115 0.38 36.45 -5.46
N ALA A 116 0.27 36.45 -6.79
CA ALA A 116 -0.23 37.58 -7.57
C ALA A 116 -1.73 37.88 -7.30
N LEU A 117 -2.49 36.89 -6.86
CA LEU A 117 -3.91 36.98 -6.56
C LEU A 117 -4.23 37.11 -5.06
N GLU A 118 -3.24 37.10 -4.19
CA GLU A 118 -3.42 37.05 -2.73
C GLU A 118 -4.24 38.21 -2.15
N ALA A 119 -4.35 39.32 -2.86
CA ALA A 119 -5.22 40.44 -2.45
C ALA A 119 -6.69 40.04 -2.37
N ASN A 120 -7.10 38.98 -3.10
CA ASN A 120 -8.45 38.44 -3.09
C ASN A 120 -8.66 37.34 -2.02
N ALA A 121 -7.58 36.93 -1.35
CA ALA A 121 -7.58 35.87 -0.35
C ALA A 121 -7.80 36.40 1.06
N SER A 122 -8.36 35.59 1.95
CA SER A 122 -8.49 35.92 3.36
C SER A 122 -7.11 36.03 4.05
N ALA A 123 -7.08 36.49 5.29
CA ALA A 123 -5.82 36.53 6.07
C ALA A 123 -5.26 35.11 6.31
N GLU A 124 -6.14 34.15 6.52
CA GLU A 124 -5.80 32.73 6.71
C GLU A 124 -5.24 32.13 5.43
N ASP A 125 -5.93 32.31 4.29
CA ASP A 125 -5.50 31.79 2.98
C ASP A 125 -4.11 32.31 2.58
N ARG A 126 -3.80 33.56 2.90
CA ARG A 126 -2.48 34.14 2.64
C ARG A 126 -1.36 33.40 3.38
N LEU A 127 -1.64 32.89 4.59
CA LEU A 127 -0.67 32.08 5.32
C LEU A 127 -0.42 30.73 4.65
N PHE A 128 -1.46 30.09 4.09
CA PHE A 128 -1.28 28.87 3.28
C PHE A 128 -0.47 29.13 2.00
N ILE A 129 -0.75 30.24 1.33
CA ILE A 129 0.03 30.66 0.16
C ILE A 129 1.50 30.90 0.55
N ASP A 130 1.77 31.60 1.67
CA ASP A 130 3.11 31.85 2.17
C ASP A 130 3.84 30.56 2.60
N ALA A 131 3.12 29.60 3.16
CA ALA A 131 3.66 28.28 3.47
C ALA A 131 4.09 27.54 2.20
N ALA A 132 3.27 27.57 1.14
CA ALA A 132 3.63 26.98 -0.14
C ALA A 132 4.82 27.72 -0.81
N VAL A 133 4.90 29.04 -0.69
CA VAL A 133 6.10 29.80 -1.09
C VAL A 133 7.35 29.29 -0.38
N ALA A 134 7.26 29.00 0.93
CA ALA A 134 8.39 28.47 1.69
C ALA A 134 8.81 27.06 1.21
N ARG A 135 7.86 26.23 0.73
CA ARG A 135 8.11 24.89 0.20
C ARG A 135 8.83 24.90 -1.16
N PHE A 136 8.47 25.86 -2.05
CA PHE A 136 8.93 25.89 -3.44
C PHE A 136 9.91 27.04 -3.75
N ASN A 137 10.55 27.58 -2.74
CA ASN A 137 11.45 28.73 -2.91
C ASN A 137 12.76 28.32 -3.59
N ASP A 138 12.86 28.55 -4.90
CA ASP A 138 14.05 28.32 -5.72
C ASP A 138 15.11 29.44 -5.66
N LYS A 139 14.76 30.59 -5.06
CA LYS A 139 15.67 31.73 -4.91
C LYS A 139 16.72 31.53 -3.82
N THR A 140 16.56 30.48 -3.02
CA THR A 140 17.51 30.09 -1.98
C THR A 140 18.31 28.86 -2.43
N LYS A 141 19.55 28.75 -1.92
CA LYS A 141 20.35 27.51 -2.08
C LYS A 141 19.94 26.43 -1.05
N ALA A 142 18.70 26.48 -0.57
CA ALA A 142 18.20 25.53 0.42
C ALA A 142 18.05 24.13 -0.19
N THR A 143 18.38 23.12 0.58
CA THR A 143 18.16 21.72 0.20
C THR A 143 16.65 21.37 0.24
N PRO A 144 16.18 20.32 -0.48
CA PRO A 144 14.81 19.86 -0.37
C PRO A 144 14.36 19.63 1.07
N ALA A 145 15.21 19.02 1.89
CA ALA A 145 14.93 18.80 3.32
C ALA A 145 14.73 20.12 4.08
N THR A 146 15.55 21.15 3.80
CA THR A 146 15.39 22.48 4.42
C THR A 146 14.08 23.14 4.00
N LEU A 147 13.68 23.01 2.73
CA LEU A 147 12.41 23.55 2.24
C LEU A 147 11.20 22.86 2.91
N LEU A 148 11.27 21.55 3.15
CA LEU A 148 10.24 20.83 3.90
C LEU A 148 10.14 21.31 5.36
N VAL A 149 11.27 21.57 6.03
CA VAL A 149 11.28 22.16 7.39
C VAL A 149 10.62 23.53 7.39
N ASN A 150 10.96 24.40 6.43
CA ASN A 150 10.38 25.74 6.32
C ASN A 150 8.86 25.67 6.08
N TYR A 151 8.41 24.76 5.24
CA TYR A 151 6.99 24.52 4.97
C TYR A 151 6.26 24.05 6.23
N ARG A 152 6.76 23.01 6.90
CA ARG A 152 6.19 22.52 8.17
C ARG A 152 6.09 23.64 9.22
N ASP A 153 7.13 24.44 9.39
CA ASP A 153 7.18 25.52 10.38
C ASP A 153 6.22 26.67 10.03
N ALA A 154 5.98 26.91 8.73
CA ALA A 154 4.94 27.84 8.30
C ALA A 154 3.53 27.29 8.61
N LEU A 155 3.26 26.02 8.32
CA LEU A 155 1.98 25.37 8.65
C LEU A 155 1.72 25.33 10.15
N ARG A 156 2.75 25.11 10.97
CA ARG A 156 2.60 25.17 12.45
C ARG A 156 2.06 26.51 12.90
N ARG A 157 2.51 27.64 12.32
CA ARG A 157 1.98 28.97 12.66
C ARG A 157 0.51 29.13 12.28
N ILE A 158 0.07 28.46 11.21
CA ILE A 158 -1.34 28.45 10.83
C ILE A 158 -2.15 27.70 11.87
N VAL A 159 -1.73 26.49 12.28
CA VAL A 159 -2.39 25.72 13.36
C VAL A 159 -2.45 26.49 14.66
N GLU A 160 -1.40 27.27 15.01
CA GLU A 160 -1.37 28.11 16.21
C GLU A 160 -2.34 29.28 16.11
N ALA A 161 -2.48 29.91 14.94
CA ALA A 161 -3.36 31.06 14.70
C ALA A 161 -4.82 30.64 14.47
N TYR A 162 -5.04 29.53 13.82
CA TYR A 162 -6.35 28.96 13.42
C TYR A 162 -6.49 27.52 13.91
N PRO A 163 -6.56 27.33 15.24
CA PRO A 163 -6.55 25.98 15.79
C PRO A 163 -7.79 25.15 15.42
N ASP A 164 -8.87 25.77 14.96
CA ASP A 164 -10.12 25.11 14.57
C ASP A 164 -10.16 24.75 13.06
N ASP A 165 -9.09 25.04 12.32
CA ASP A 165 -8.97 24.63 10.92
C ASP A 165 -8.44 23.18 10.82
N PRO A 166 -9.28 22.22 10.32
CA PRO A 166 -8.89 20.84 10.17
C PRO A 166 -7.86 20.61 9.05
N ASP A 167 -7.88 21.44 7.97
CA ASP A 167 -6.94 21.34 6.86
C ASP A 167 -5.55 21.80 7.29
N ALA A 168 -5.46 22.86 8.10
CA ALA A 168 -4.20 23.29 8.71
C ALA A 168 -3.59 22.16 9.55
N ALA A 169 -4.42 21.49 10.36
CA ALA A 169 -3.96 20.38 11.19
C ALA A 169 -3.48 19.19 10.34
N ALA A 170 -4.19 18.86 9.27
CA ALA A 170 -3.85 17.75 8.37
C ALA A 170 -2.56 18.01 7.60
N LEU A 171 -2.44 19.19 6.98
CA LEU A 171 -1.27 19.57 6.19
C LEU A 171 -0.01 19.71 7.07
N TYR A 172 -0.15 20.22 8.29
CA TYR A 172 0.97 20.24 9.24
C TYR A 172 1.44 18.83 9.62
N ALA A 173 0.49 17.92 9.91
CA ALA A 173 0.80 16.54 10.25
C ALA A 173 1.53 15.84 9.08
N GLU A 174 1.05 16.00 7.86
CA GLU A 174 1.66 15.49 6.64
C GLU A 174 3.08 16.05 6.45
N ALA A 175 3.24 17.38 6.55
CA ALA A 175 4.54 18.03 6.42
C ALA A 175 5.53 17.57 7.49
N ALA A 176 5.08 17.27 8.72
CA ALA A 176 5.93 16.73 9.77
C ALA A 176 6.43 15.32 9.44
N VAL A 177 5.60 14.47 8.81
CA VAL A 177 6.01 13.16 8.28
C VAL A 177 7.05 13.34 7.18
N TYR A 178 6.87 14.28 6.25
CA TYR A 178 7.83 14.55 5.18
C TYR A 178 9.19 15.01 5.70
N VAL A 179 9.21 15.85 6.74
CA VAL A 179 10.45 16.26 7.41
C VAL A 179 11.20 15.06 8.00
N ALA A 180 10.50 14.07 8.53
CA ALA A 180 11.12 12.86 9.05
C ALA A 180 11.75 11.99 7.95
N VAL A 181 11.19 11.99 6.74
CA VAL A 181 11.79 11.35 5.54
C VAL A 181 13.05 12.12 5.10
N GLY A 182 12.98 13.44 5.10
CA GLY A 182 14.04 14.36 4.67
C GLY A 182 14.03 14.63 3.17
N ASP A 183 14.44 13.68 2.34
CA ASP A 183 14.40 13.78 0.88
C ASP A 183 13.41 12.76 0.30
N LEU A 184 12.29 13.26 -0.24
CA LEU A 184 11.23 12.42 -0.81
C LEU A 184 11.64 11.78 -2.15
N SER A 185 12.78 12.16 -2.75
CA SER A 185 13.33 11.53 -3.94
C SER A 185 14.16 10.28 -3.63
N GLU A 186 14.56 10.08 -2.38
CA GLU A 186 15.40 8.95 -2.00
C GLU A 186 14.64 7.61 -2.05
N ASN A 187 15.31 6.59 -2.59
CA ASN A 187 14.86 5.23 -2.44
C ASN A 187 15.10 4.73 -1.00
N ARG A 188 14.02 4.64 -0.23
CA ARG A 188 14.05 4.23 1.18
C ARG A 188 14.45 2.76 1.40
N GLU A 189 14.36 1.93 0.37
CA GLU A 189 14.81 0.53 0.45
C GLU A 189 16.31 0.40 0.73
N GLY A 190 17.12 1.37 0.27
CA GLY A 190 18.55 1.44 0.53
C GLY A 190 18.95 2.03 1.89
N TRP A 191 18.00 2.36 2.75
CA TRP A 191 18.33 2.94 4.04
C TRP A 191 18.99 1.91 4.98
N THR A 192 20.00 2.37 5.73
CA THR A 192 20.61 1.56 6.79
C THR A 192 19.60 1.29 7.91
N VAL A 193 19.82 0.20 8.63
CA VAL A 193 19.03 -0.18 9.83
C VAL A 193 18.94 0.98 10.83
N ALA A 194 20.03 1.67 11.10
CA ALA A 194 20.07 2.80 12.03
C ALA A 194 19.21 3.98 11.54
N ARG A 195 19.27 4.30 10.24
CA ARG A 195 18.44 5.37 9.65
C ARG A 195 16.96 5.02 9.68
N ARG A 196 16.62 3.77 9.37
CA ARG A 196 15.24 3.27 9.45
C ARG A 196 14.71 3.33 10.88
N ALA A 197 15.48 2.87 11.86
CA ALA A 197 15.09 2.94 13.27
C ALA A 197 14.88 4.40 13.75
N ALA A 198 15.73 5.33 13.32
CA ALA A 198 15.57 6.75 13.61
C ALA A 198 14.29 7.32 12.99
N TYR A 199 13.98 6.94 11.76
CA TYR A 199 12.75 7.33 11.06
C TYR A 199 11.51 6.83 11.80
N VAL A 200 11.44 5.52 12.10
CA VAL A 200 10.34 4.90 12.85
C VAL A 200 10.12 5.63 14.18
N LYS A 201 11.20 5.89 14.93
CA LYS A 201 11.14 6.63 16.20
C LYS A 201 10.60 8.05 16.02
N THR A 202 11.01 8.75 14.97
CA THR A 202 10.55 10.12 14.69
C THR A 202 9.07 10.14 14.34
N ILE A 203 8.60 9.20 13.51
CA ILE A 203 7.18 9.09 13.17
C ILE A 203 6.36 8.69 14.40
N ALA A 204 6.83 7.77 15.23
CA ALA A 204 6.14 7.39 16.46
C ALA A 204 5.91 8.60 17.39
N ALA A 205 6.85 9.55 17.42
CA ALA A 205 6.70 10.77 18.20
C ALA A 205 5.63 11.74 17.66
N LEU A 206 5.18 11.56 16.41
CA LEU A 206 4.09 12.36 15.80
C LEU A 206 2.70 11.80 16.10
N LEU A 207 2.57 10.52 16.46
CA LEU A 207 1.27 9.89 16.68
C LEU A 207 0.38 10.62 17.70
N PRO A 208 0.88 11.14 18.84
CA PRO A 208 0.04 11.92 19.76
C PRO A 208 -0.56 13.18 19.13
N TYR A 209 0.13 13.83 18.19
CA TYR A 209 -0.43 14.96 17.45
C TYR A 209 -1.60 14.54 16.56
N PHE A 210 -1.46 13.44 15.79
CA PHE A 210 -2.55 12.87 15.00
C PHE A 210 -3.75 12.51 15.86
N GLN A 211 -3.52 11.85 17.01
CA GLN A 211 -4.58 11.45 17.93
C GLN A 211 -5.34 12.66 18.50
N SER A 212 -4.62 13.71 18.90
CA SER A 212 -5.24 14.93 19.40
C SER A 212 -6.01 15.68 18.31
N SER A 213 -5.49 15.70 17.09
CA SER A 213 -6.17 16.31 15.94
C SER A 213 -7.42 15.53 15.56
N LEU A 214 -7.37 14.20 15.51
CA LEU A 214 -8.52 13.34 15.25
C LEU A 214 -9.58 13.38 16.36
N ALA A 215 -9.19 13.62 17.61
CA ALA A 215 -10.15 13.86 18.70
C ALA A 215 -10.99 15.12 18.46
N ARG A 216 -10.43 16.13 17.77
CA ARG A 216 -11.13 17.37 17.38
C ARG A 216 -11.86 17.25 16.05
N PHE A 217 -11.25 16.56 15.09
CA PHE A 217 -11.71 16.43 13.70
C PHE A 217 -11.85 14.96 13.29
N PRO A 218 -12.75 14.19 13.93
CA PRO A 218 -12.75 12.72 13.82
C PRO A 218 -13.13 12.19 12.44
N LYS A 219 -13.66 13.03 11.56
CA LYS A 219 -14.10 12.66 10.21
C LYS A 219 -13.25 13.30 9.11
N HIS A 220 -12.16 13.98 9.45
CA HIS A 220 -11.31 14.62 8.45
C HIS A 220 -10.48 13.57 7.68
N VAL A 221 -10.78 13.41 6.40
CA VAL A 221 -10.26 12.33 5.54
C VAL A 221 -8.73 12.35 5.46
N GLY A 222 -8.11 13.52 5.28
CA GLY A 222 -6.66 13.65 5.24
C GLY A 222 -5.99 13.23 6.56
N LEU A 223 -6.53 13.64 7.71
CA LEU A 223 -6.01 13.23 9.02
C LEU A 223 -6.11 11.72 9.23
N LEU A 224 -7.24 11.11 8.86
CA LEU A 224 -7.45 9.67 8.95
C LEU A 224 -6.43 8.91 8.09
N HIS A 225 -6.29 9.33 6.83
CA HIS A 225 -5.35 8.74 5.87
C HIS A 225 -3.89 8.83 6.35
N PHE A 226 -3.45 10.04 6.67
CA PHE A 226 -2.06 10.27 7.08
C PHE A 226 -1.72 9.60 8.42
N TYR A 227 -2.71 9.49 9.33
CA TYR A 227 -2.53 8.76 10.59
C TYR A 227 -2.33 7.26 10.38
N ILE A 228 -3.08 6.65 9.44
CA ILE A 228 -2.89 5.24 9.06
C ILE A 228 -1.46 5.02 8.59
N HIS A 229 -0.96 5.84 7.65
CA HIS A 229 0.43 5.76 7.22
C HIS A 229 1.43 5.94 8.37
N ALA A 230 1.24 6.95 9.21
CA ALA A 230 2.14 7.23 10.31
C ALA A 230 2.18 6.08 11.33
N ALA A 231 1.02 5.52 11.67
CA ALA A 231 0.92 4.40 12.62
C ALA A 231 1.57 3.12 12.06
N GLN A 232 1.39 2.83 10.76
CA GLN A 232 2.05 1.72 10.09
C GLN A 232 3.57 1.89 10.09
N ILE A 233 4.07 3.04 9.66
CA ILE A 233 5.51 3.35 9.66
C ILE A 233 6.10 3.23 11.07
N ALA A 234 5.35 3.64 12.09
CA ALA A 234 5.76 3.54 13.49
C ALA A 234 5.67 2.12 14.07
N ASN A 235 5.22 1.12 13.32
CA ASN A 235 4.89 -0.23 13.79
C ASN A 235 3.87 -0.22 14.95
N GLN A 236 2.89 0.69 14.88
CA GLN A 236 1.84 0.88 15.88
C GLN A 236 0.44 0.88 15.25
N SER A 237 0.21 0.04 14.24
CA SER A 237 -1.05 -0.03 13.49
C SER A 237 -2.28 -0.26 14.39
N ASN A 238 -2.11 -0.94 15.53
CA ASN A 238 -3.16 -1.07 16.55
C ASN A 238 -3.73 0.29 17.03
N ALA A 239 -2.90 1.33 17.06
CA ALA A 239 -3.34 2.67 17.46
C ALA A 239 -4.26 3.34 16.42
N ALA A 240 -4.19 2.89 15.16
CA ALA A 240 -4.96 3.47 14.05
C ALA A 240 -6.28 2.71 13.75
N VAL A 241 -6.63 1.65 14.48
CA VAL A 241 -7.83 0.82 14.20
C VAL A 241 -9.10 1.68 14.15
N ALA A 242 -9.29 2.58 15.10
CA ALA A 242 -10.46 3.47 15.11
C ALA A 242 -10.49 4.41 13.89
N ALA A 243 -9.33 4.93 13.48
CA ALA A 243 -9.21 5.78 12.29
C ALA A 243 -9.47 4.99 11.01
N ALA A 244 -8.93 3.77 10.90
CA ALA A 244 -9.18 2.87 9.78
C ALA A 244 -10.67 2.50 9.68
N THR A 245 -11.32 2.16 10.77
CA THR A 245 -12.77 1.89 10.83
C THR A 245 -13.58 3.11 10.39
N GLN A 246 -13.20 4.30 10.86
CA GLN A 246 -13.87 5.54 10.46
C GLN A 246 -13.68 5.83 8.97
N LEU A 247 -12.47 5.64 8.42
CA LEU A 247 -12.19 5.86 6.99
C LEU A 247 -12.92 4.82 6.12
N ALA A 248 -12.99 3.55 6.54
CA ALA A 248 -13.71 2.50 5.86
C ALA A 248 -15.22 2.75 5.75
N ALA A 249 -15.79 3.58 6.64
CA ALA A 249 -17.20 3.93 6.64
C ALA A 249 -17.58 4.94 5.54
N PHE A 250 -16.61 5.58 4.87
CA PHE A 250 -16.87 6.51 3.79
C PHE A 250 -17.05 5.80 2.44
N SER A 251 -17.80 6.45 1.54
CA SER A 251 -17.82 6.19 0.11
C SER A 251 -17.03 7.26 -0.62
N PHE A 252 -16.12 6.85 -1.49
CA PHE A 252 -15.31 7.75 -2.29
C PHE A 252 -15.64 7.59 -3.78
N PRO A 253 -15.35 8.61 -4.62
CA PRO A 253 -15.37 8.47 -6.06
C PRO A 253 -14.38 7.37 -6.53
N PRO A 254 -14.64 6.70 -7.67
CA PRO A 254 -13.78 5.60 -8.15
C PRO A 254 -12.31 5.96 -8.30
N GLU A 255 -12.01 7.20 -8.69
CA GLU A 255 -10.65 7.74 -8.83
C GLU A 255 -9.87 7.81 -7.51
N ASP A 256 -10.58 7.83 -6.37
CA ASP A 256 -10.01 7.87 -5.02
C ASP A 256 -10.00 6.50 -4.33
N SER A 257 -9.88 5.43 -5.11
CA SER A 257 -9.80 4.04 -4.62
C SER A 257 -8.74 3.84 -3.53
N HIS A 258 -7.69 4.66 -3.54
CA HIS A 258 -6.63 4.64 -2.53
C HIS A 258 -7.16 4.92 -1.12
N LEU A 259 -8.07 5.90 -0.94
CA LEU A 259 -8.70 6.15 0.36
C LEU A 259 -9.56 4.98 0.85
N THR A 260 -10.21 4.25 -0.07
CA THR A 260 -10.96 3.03 0.27
C THR A 260 -10.03 1.89 0.66
N HIS A 261 -8.85 1.80 0.04
CA HIS A 261 -7.84 0.79 0.32
C HIS A 261 -7.11 1.04 1.65
N MET A 262 -6.87 2.29 2.02
CA MET A 262 -6.02 2.66 3.17
C MET A 262 -6.36 1.99 4.51
N PRO A 263 -7.63 1.81 4.91
CA PRO A 263 -7.95 1.04 6.09
C PRO A 263 -7.40 -0.39 6.06
N GLY A 264 -7.27 -0.97 4.87
CA GLY A 264 -6.72 -2.30 4.64
C GLY A 264 -5.31 -2.48 5.21
N HIS A 265 -4.47 -1.45 5.16
CA HIS A 265 -3.14 -1.47 5.79
C HIS A 265 -3.23 -1.76 7.29
N THR A 266 -4.05 -0.99 8.00
CA THR A 266 -4.25 -1.20 9.45
C THR A 266 -4.90 -2.54 9.73
N PHE A 267 -6.00 -2.87 9.06
CA PHE A 267 -6.74 -4.11 9.29
C PHE A 267 -5.86 -5.33 9.05
N PHE A 268 -5.02 -5.26 8.03
CA PHE A 268 -4.07 -6.30 7.72
C PHE A 268 -3.03 -6.50 8.84
N ASP A 269 -2.37 -5.41 9.27
CA ASP A 269 -1.32 -5.45 10.28
C ASP A 269 -1.84 -5.93 11.65
N VAL A 270 -3.14 -5.71 11.94
CA VAL A 270 -3.77 -6.13 13.20
C VAL A 270 -4.59 -7.43 13.06
N GLY A 271 -4.59 -8.06 11.87
CA GLY A 271 -5.26 -9.34 11.61
C GLY A 271 -6.78 -9.27 11.49
N MET A 272 -7.35 -8.11 11.24
CA MET A 272 -8.76 -7.94 10.89
C MET A 272 -8.94 -8.25 9.39
N TYR A 273 -8.67 -9.52 9.03
CA TYR A 273 -8.58 -9.92 7.62
C TYR A 273 -9.92 -9.87 6.88
N GLN A 274 -11.05 -10.02 7.59
CA GLN A 274 -12.37 -9.90 6.97
C GLN A 274 -12.65 -8.44 6.58
N GLU A 275 -12.32 -7.48 7.43
CA GLU A 275 -12.43 -6.06 7.15
C GLU A 275 -11.43 -5.63 6.05
N ALA A 276 -10.21 -6.21 6.06
CA ALA A 276 -9.24 -6.01 4.98
C ALA A 276 -9.75 -6.55 3.64
N LEU A 277 -10.46 -7.70 3.64
CA LEU A 277 -11.11 -8.27 2.47
C LEU A 277 -12.19 -7.34 1.92
N ASP A 278 -13.07 -6.80 2.77
CA ASP A 278 -14.15 -5.87 2.37
C ASP A 278 -13.59 -4.61 1.69
N VAL A 279 -12.65 -3.92 2.34
CA VAL A 279 -12.08 -2.69 1.76
C VAL A 279 -11.24 -3.00 0.52
N GLY A 280 -10.54 -4.13 0.48
CA GLY A 280 -9.77 -4.59 -0.68
C GLY A 280 -10.65 -4.85 -1.89
N GLN A 281 -11.78 -5.54 -1.72
CA GLN A 281 -12.75 -5.78 -2.80
C GLN A 281 -13.31 -4.48 -3.36
N ARG A 282 -13.72 -3.57 -2.47
CA ARG A 282 -14.26 -2.26 -2.87
C ARG A 282 -13.22 -1.46 -3.65
N SER A 283 -12.00 -1.34 -3.15
CA SER A 283 -10.95 -0.56 -3.82
C SER A 283 -10.60 -1.11 -5.20
N VAL A 284 -10.48 -2.44 -5.34
CA VAL A 284 -10.20 -3.08 -6.65
C VAL A 284 -11.35 -2.90 -7.63
N LEU A 285 -12.61 -2.96 -7.18
CA LEU A 285 -13.78 -2.66 -8.03
C LEU A 285 -13.79 -1.19 -8.48
N MET A 286 -13.42 -0.26 -7.58
CA MET A 286 -13.28 1.16 -7.91
C MET A 286 -12.16 1.38 -8.94
N ASP A 287 -11.01 0.71 -8.78
CA ASP A 287 -9.92 0.77 -9.77
C ASP A 287 -10.40 0.36 -11.16
N TYR A 288 -11.09 -0.78 -11.28
CA TYR A 288 -11.65 -1.20 -12.57
C TYR A 288 -12.64 -0.19 -13.11
N SER A 289 -13.52 0.36 -12.27
CA SER A 289 -14.46 1.38 -12.69
C SER A 289 -13.75 2.63 -13.22
N ALA A 290 -12.73 3.12 -12.52
CA ALA A 290 -11.96 4.30 -12.92
C ALA A 290 -11.13 4.05 -14.20
N ILE A 291 -10.53 2.85 -14.34
CA ILE A 291 -9.73 2.49 -15.50
C ILE A 291 -10.60 2.33 -16.75
N ASP A 292 -11.79 1.76 -16.63
CA ASP A 292 -12.68 1.44 -17.74
C ASP A 292 -13.53 2.63 -18.19
N CYS A 293 -14.00 3.49 -17.26
CA CYS A 293 -14.94 4.58 -17.57
C CYS A 293 -14.27 5.86 -18.04
N CYS A 294 -13.03 6.10 -17.60
CA CYS A 294 -12.48 7.45 -17.63
C CYS A 294 -11.21 7.47 -18.49
N HIS A 295 -11.04 8.53 -19.24
CA HIS A 295 -9.99 8.68 -20.26
C HIS A 295 -8.62 8.14 -19.83
N PRO A 296 -7.99 7.26 -20.63
CA PRO A 296 -6.76 6.56 -20.27
C PRO A 296 -5.53 7.44 -19.94
N GLY A 297 -5.65 8.75 -20.10
CA GLY A 297 -4.57 9.72 -19.84
C GLY A 297 -4.75 10.57 -18.58
N PHE A 298 -5.96 10.59 -17.96
CA PHE A 298 -6.25 11.51 -16.86
C PHE A 298 -6.09 10.91 -15.46
N TYR A 299 -6.15 9.57 -15.32
CA TYR A 299 -6.12 8.95 -14.00
C TYR A 299 -5.02 7.91 -13.94
N SER A 300 -3.79 8.37 -13.68
CA SER A 300 -2.66 7.45 -13.46
C SER A 300 -2.71 6.81 -12.08
N ALA A 301 -3.31 7.49 -11.07
CA ALA A 301 -3.34 6.99 -9.71
C ALA A 301 -4.08 5.64 -9.56
N PRO A 302 -5.30 5.41 -10.05
CA PRO A 302 -5.92 4.09 -10.00
C PRO A 302 -5.08 3.00 -10.69
N ARG A 303 -4.41 3.32 -11.79
CA ARG A 303 -3.51 2.37 -12.47
C ARG A 303 -2.23 2.11 -11.66
N TYR A 304 -1.69 3.12 -11.03
CA TYR A 304 -0.51 3.01 -10.17
C TYR A 304 -0.81 2.14 -8.94
N TYR A 305 -1.94 2.38 -8.29
CA TYR A 305 -2.32 1.64 -7.08
C TYR A 305 -2.96 0.28 -7.37
N HIS A 306 -3.45 0.01 -8.58
CA HIS A 306 -4.21 -1.21 -8.88
C HIS A 306 -3.46 -2.49 -8.50
N GLY A 307 -2.19 -2.62 -8.90
CA GLY A 307 -1.38 -3.79 -8.54
C GLY A 307 -1.21 -3.96 -7.03
N HIS A 308 -1.04 -2.85 -6.31
CA HIS A 308 -0.94 -2.80 -4.86
C HIS A 308 -2.27 -3.20 -4.19
N ASN A 309 -3.39 -2.61 -4.62
CA ASN A 309 -4.73 -2.93 -4.11
C ASN A 309 -5.09 -4.40 -4.33
N VAL A 310 -4.79 -4.94 -5.52
CA VAL A 310 -4.98 -6.36 -5.82
C VAL A 310 -4.12 -7.23 -4.92
N ALA A 311 -2.85 -6.88 -4.68
CA ALA A 311 -1.97 -7.68 -3.81
C ALA A 311 -2.53 -7.79 -2.39
N PHE A 312 -3.03 -6.69 -1.81
CA PHE A 312 -3.69 -6.70 -0.49
C PHE A 312 -4.98 -7.52 -0.49
N LEU A 313 -5.80 -7.39 -1.53
CA LEU A 313 -7.01 -8.20 -1.68
C LEU A 313 -6.69 -9.69 -1.72
N LEU A 314 -5.74 -10.10 -2.55
CA LEU A 314 -5.37 -11.51 -2.69
C LEU A 314 -4.87 -12.09 -1.36
N TYR A 315 -4.08 -11.32 -0.63
CA TYR A 315 -3.58 -11.77 0.65
C TYR A 315 -4.71 -11.91 1.69
N ALA A 316 -5.61 -10.92 1.76
CA ALA A 316 -6.79 -11.02 2.63
C ALA A 316 -7.66 -12.22 2.27
N MET A 317 -7.85 -12.51 0.97
CA MET A 317 -8.54 -13.72 0.49
C MET A 317 -7.86 -14.99 0.97
N VAL A 318 -6.54 -15.07 0.91
CA VAL A 318 -5.79 -16.24 1.39
C VAL A 318 -5.97 -16.41 2.90
N GLN A 319 -5.86 -15.33 3.68
CA GLN A 319 -6.00 -15.38 5.14
C GLN A 319 -7.43 -15.74 5.60
N THR A 320 -8.44 -15.43 4.79
CA THR A 320 -9.85 -15.78 5.05
C THR A 320 -10.29 -17.11 4.44
N GLY A 321 -9.35 -17.89 3.88
CA GLY A 321 -9.62 -19.24 3.35
C GLY A 321 -10.13 -19.29 1.90
N HIS A 322 -10.04 -18.19 1.16
CA HIS A 322 -10.48 -18.05 -0.23
C HIS A 322 -9.33 -18.15 -1.25
N ALA A 323 -8.31 -18.96 -0.98
CA ALA A 323 -7.10 -19.05 -1.83
C ALA A 323 -7.42 -19.45 -3.28
N SER A 324 -8.37 -20.38 -3.50
CA SER A 324 -8.78 -20.78 -4.85
C SER A 324 -9.48 -19.65 -5.62
N ASP A 325 -10.29 -18.84 -4.95
CA ASP A 325 -10.98 -17.70 -5.56
C ASP A 325 -9.99 -16.57 -5.88
N ALA A 326 -8.93 -16.43 -5.07
CA ALA A 326 -7.86 -15.49 -5.30
C ALA A 326 -7.16 -15.68 -6.65
N VAL A 327 -7.08 -16.93 -7.15
CA VAL A 327 -6.51 -17.22 -8.50
C VAL A 327 -7.32 -16.56 -9.61
N ALA A 328 -8.65 -16.58 -9.53
CA ALA A 328 -9.51 -15.94 -10.52
C ALA A 328 -9.35 -14.41 -10.53
N VAL A 329 -9.26 -13.81 -9.32
CA VAL A 329 -9.01 -12.37 -9.16
C VAL A 329 -7.63 -11.97 -9.73
N ALA A 330 -6.58 -12.73 -9.41
CA ALA A 330 -5.24 -12.49 -9.90
C ALA A 330 -5.15 -12.58 -11.44
N ARG A 331 -5.80 -13.59 -12.04
CA ARG A 331 -5.87 -13.76 -13.49
C ARG A 331 -6.59 -12.59 -14.18
N ARG A 332 -7.66 -12.06 -13.56
CA ARG A 332 -8.36 -10.87 -14.06
C ARG A 332 -7.47 -9.62 -14.04
N ALA A 333 -6.70 -9.43 -12.98
CA ALA A 333 -5.76 -8.31 -12.88
C ALA A 333 -4.62 -8.41 -13.91
N ALA A 334 -4.37 -9.62 -14.46
CA ALA A 334 -3.36 -9.89 -15.47
C ALA A 334 -1.93 -9.47 -15.09
N ILE A 335 -1.62 -9.50 -13.79
CA ILE A 335 -0.28 -9.20 -13.25
C ILE A 335 0.43 -10.53 -12.98
N PRO A 336 1.46 -10.92 -13.78
CA PRO A 336 2.02 -12.27 -13.74
C PRO A 336 2.55 -12.69 -12.36
N SER A 337 3.19 -11.79 -11.61
CA SER A 337 3.69 -12.09 -10.26
C SER A 337 2.56 -12.37 -9.27
N LEU A 338 1.44 -11.67 -9.36
CA LEU A 338 0.28 -11.90 -8.50
C LEU A 338 -0.43 -13.20 -8.88
N VAL A 339 -0.49 -13.55 -10.17
CA VAL A 339 -1.01 -14.85 -10.62
C VAL A 339 -0.17 -15.99 -10.07
N ALA A 340 1.16 -15.89 -10.17
CA ALA A 340 2.07 -16.91 -9.64
C ALA A 340 1.90 -17.08 -8.12
N ARG A 341 1.79 -16.01 -7.37
CA ARG A 341 1.59 -16.03 -5.91
C ARG A 341 0.25 -16.64 -5.52
N ALA A 342 -0.84 -16.27 -6.19
CA ALA A 342 -2.17 -16.81 -5.91
C ALA A 342 -2.22 -18.34 -6.18
N LEU A 343 -1.61 -18.80 -7.28
CA LEU A 343 -1.48 -20.20 -7.60
C LEU A 343 -0.67 -20.97 -6.54
N VAL A 344 0.44 -20.40 -6.03
CA VAL A 344 1.23 -20.97 -4.94
C VAL A 344 0.39 -21.09 -3.67
N ALA A 345 -0.35 -20.06 -3.30
CA ALA A 345 -1.23 -20.07 -2.14
C ALA A 345 -2.35 -21.09 -2.24
N ALA A 346 -2.85 -21.33 -3.45
CA ALA A 346 -3.87 -22.36 -3.72
C ALA A 346 -3.29 -23.77 -3.85
N GLY A 347 -1.96 -23.94 -3.87
CA GLY A 347 -1.30 -25.24 -4.06
C GLY A 347 -1.42 -25.80 -5.48
N GLU A 348 -1.74 -24.97 -6.46
CA GLU A 348 -1.93 -25.36 -7.88
C GLU A 348 -0.58 -25.50 -8.60
N TRP A 349 0.28 -26.41 -8.14
CA TRP A 349 1.69 -26.50 -8.56
C TRP A 349 1.87 -26.71 -10.06
N GLN A 350 1.03 -27.51 -10.72
CA GLN A 350 1.09 -27.69 -12.18
C GLN A 350 0.79 -26.37 -12.89
N ALA A 351 -0.22 -25.64 -12.46
CA ALA A 351 -0.57 -24.36 -13.07
C ALA A 351 0.53 -23.29 -12.84
N VAL A 352 1.23 -23.35 -11.69
CA VAL A 352 2.40 -22.48 -11.42
C VAL A 352 3.53 -22.80 -12.41
N SER A 353 3.81 -24.10 -12.64
CA SER A 353 4.88 -24.51 -13.56
C SER A 353 4.61 -24.08 -15.00
N ASP A 354 3.34 -23.93 -15.37
CA ASP A 354 2.87 -23.51 -16.70
C ASP A 354 2.79 -21.99 -16.88
N VAL A 355 3.01 -21.20 -15.80
CA VAL A 355 3.10 -19.73 -15.92
C VAL A 355 4.24 -19.39 -16.89
N PRO A 356 3.98 -18.64 -17.97
CA PRO A 356 4.99 -18.36 -18.97
C PRO A 356 6.23 -17.70 -18.34
N TYR A 357 7.41 -18.21 -18.69
CA TYR A 357 8.65 -17.55 -18.36
C TYR A 357 8.70 -16.21 -19.08
N VAL A 358 8.49 -15.15 -18.36
CA VAL A 358 8.81 -13.82 -18.84
C VAL A 358 10.20 -13.52 -18.29
N LYS A 359 11.16 -13.22 -19.17
CA LYS A 359 12.51 -12.78 -18.78
C LYS A 359 12.42 -11.40 -18.08
N SER A 360 11.50 -11.30 -17.13
CA SER A 360 11.16 -10.05 -16.43
C SER A 360 12.13 -9.72 -15.31
N GLY A 361 12.90 -10.72 -14.86
CA GLY A 361 13.71 -10.57 -13.66
C GLY A 361 12.89 -10.42 -12.38
N ASP A 362 11.61 -10.81 -12.37
CA ASP A 362 10.78 -10.78 -11.15
C ASP A 362 11.08 -12.03 -10.30
N PRO A 363 11.73 -11.85 -9.13
CA PRO A 363 12.13 -12.95 -8.27
C PRO A 363 10.93 -13.77 -7.75
N ALA A 364 9.75 -13.17 -7.64
CA ALA A 364 8.55 -13.87 -7.16
C ALA A 364 8.06 -14.93 -8.15
N ILE A 365 8.14 -14.65 -9.46
CA ILE A 365 7.76 -15.60 -10.50
C ILE A 365 8.75 -16.76 -10.55
N GLU A 366 10.05 -16.46 -10.51
CA GLU A 366 11.08 -17.51 -10.55
C GLU A 366 11.06 -18.38 -9.29
N PHE A 367 10.84 -17.77 -8.13
CA PHE A 367 10.62 -18.51 -6.88
C PHE A 367 9.42 -19.45 -6.99
N ALA A 368 8.26 -18.92 -7.41
CA ALA A 368 7.04 -19.72 -7.54
C ALA A 368 7.26 -20.92 -8.47
N ARG A 369 7.90 -20.71 -9.63
CA ARG A 369 8.21 -21.78 -10.60
C ARG A 369 9.19 -22.81 -10.04
N ALA A 370 10.28 -22.35 -9.42
CA ALA A 370 11.27 -23.22 -8.79
C ALA A 370 10.63 -24.09 -7.71
N LEU A 371 9.79 -23.50 -6.86
CA LEU A 371 9.05 -24.19 -5.82
C LEU A 371 8.05 -25.22 -6.41
N ALA A 372 7.34 -24.83 -7.48
CA ALA A 372 6.40 -25.72 -8.14
C ALA A 372 7.09 -26.95 -8.75
N PHE A 373 8.22 -26.75 -9.44
CA PHE A 373 9.01 -27.86 -9.97
C PHE A 373 9.50 -28.80 -8.85
N ALA A 374 9.96 -28.22 -7.74
CA ALA A 374 10.35 -29.02 -6.58
C ALA A 374 9.14 -29.80 -6.01
N LYS A 375 7.98 -29.15 -5.80
CA LYS A 375 6.77 -29.82 -5.33
C LYS A 375 6.22 -30.91 -6.26
N LEU A 376 6.56 -30.87 -7.55
CA LEU A 376 6.23 -31.89 -8.56
C LEU A 376 7.29 -32.98 -8.70
N GLY A 377 8.40 -32.93 -7.91
CA GLY A 377 9.53 -33.86 -8.00
C GLY A 377 10.42 -33.65 -9.22
N GLU A 378 10.29 -32.51 -9.91
CA GLU A 378 11.06 -32.17 -11.11
C GLU A 378 12.38 -31.46 -10.73
N VAL A 379 13.23 -32.14 -9.93
CA VAL A 379 14.43 -31.59 -9.29
C VAL A 379 15.35 -30.83 -10.26
N SER A 380 15.63 -31.38 -11.43
CA SER A 380 16.50 -30.72 -12.43
C SER A 380 15.94 -29.38 -12.93
N LYS A 381 14.62 -29.29 -13.09
CA LYS A 381 13.96 -28.03 -13.50
C LYS A 381 13.94 -27.04 -12.35
N ALA A 382 13.73 -27.49 -11.11
CA ALA A 382 13.78 -26.66 -9.92
C ALA A 382 15.17 -26.02 -9.75
N GLN A 383 16.24 -26.83 -9.88
CA GLN A 383 17.61 -26.34 -9.84
C GLN A 383 17.92 -25.32 -10.95
N SER A 384 17.45 -25.60 -12.19
CA SER A 384 17.61 -24.67 -13.31
C SER A 384 16.89 -23.34 -13.08
N ALA A 385 15.69 -23.37 -12.51
CA ALA A 385 14.93 -22.16 -12.17
C ALA A 385 15.61 -21.34 -11.06
N LEU A 386 16.19 -22.01 -10.04
CA LEU A 386 16.98 -21.35 -9.00
C LEU A 386 18.21 -20.61 -9.55
N VAL A 387 18.88 -21.19 -10.57
CA VAL A 387 20.03 -20.54 -11.24
C VAL A 387 19.55 -19.30 -12.01
N GLY A 388 18.37 -19.36 -12.62
CA GLY A 388 17.76 -18.26 -13.36
C GLY A 388 17.19 -17.13 -12.48
N MET A 389 17.03 -17.37 -11.19
CA MET A 389 16.50 -16.39 -10.25
C MET A 389 17.48 -15.22 -10.10
N PRO A 390 17.04 -13.96 -10.31
CA PRO A 390 17.93 -12.82 -10.19
C PRO A 390 18.45 -12.69 -8.76
N ALA A 391 19.65 -12.12 -8.60
CA ALA A 391 20.20 -11.80 -7.29
C ALA A 391 19.83 -10.36 -6.93
N ALA A 392 19.33 -10.15 -5.70
CA ALA A 392 19.10 -8.82 -5.19
C ALA A 392 20.39 -8.02 -5.11
N PRO A 393 20.37 -6.72 -5.47
CA PRO A 393 21.53 -5.87 -5.27
C PRO A 393 21.89 -5.76 -3.78
N GLU A 394 23.18 -5.88 -3.45
CA GLU A 394 23.69 -5.79 -2.06
C GLU A 394 23.28 -4.49 -1.35
N ALA A 395 23.01 -3.44 -2.13
CA ALA A 395 22.51 -2.16 -1.62
C ALA A 395 21.11 -2.26 -0.95
N PHE A 396 20.39 -3.40 -1.12
CA PHE A 396 19.06 -3.62 -0.56
C PHE A 396 19.05 -4.87 0.36
N PRO A 397 19.54 -4.76 1.61
CA PRO A 397 19.70 -5.90 2.50
C PRO A 397 18.41 -6.69 2.76
N SER A 398 17.24 -6.01 2.81
CA SER A 398 15.93 -6.67 2.98
C SER A 398 15.62 -7.59 1.78
N LYS A 399 15.84 -7.12 0.57
CA LYS A 399 15.64 -7.93 -0.64
C LYS A 399 16.60 -9.11 -0.69
N VAL A 400 17.85 -8.91 -0.31
CA VAL A 400 18.86 -9.99 -0.23
C VAL A 400 18.41 -11.08 0.74
N ALA A 401 17.96 -10.70 1.94
CA ALA A 401 17.49 -11.66 2.94
C ALA A 401 16.23 -12.42 2.45
N ILE A 402 15.28 -11.71 1.86
CA ILE A 402 14.05 -12.29 1.32
C ILE A 402 14.36 -13.28 0.18
N GLU A 403 15.19 -12.91 -0.78
CA GLU A 403 15.56 -13.80 -1.89
C GLU A 403 16.34 -15.01 -1.43
N ASN A 404 17.20 -14.85 -0.43
CA ASN A 404 17.91 -15.98 0.16
C ASN A 404 16.95 -16.96 0.84
N ALA A 405 15.97 -16.45 1.61
CA ALA A 405 14.92 -17.27 2.20
C ALA A 405 14.11 -18.04 1.13
N MET A 406 13.78 -17.41 0.00
CA MET A 406 13.13 -18.08 -1.13
C MET A 406 13.97 -19.22 -1.69
N ARG A 407 15.26 -18.99 -1.97
CA ARG A 407 16.17 -20.00 -2.51
C ARG A 407 16.32 -21.19 -1.56
N LEU A 408 16.56 -20.93 -0.29
CA LEU A 408 16.70 -21.96 0.74
C LEU A 408 15.42 -22.78 0.91
N THR A 409 14.24 -22.16 0.79
CA THR A 409 12.95 -22.87 0.84
C THR A 409 12.81 -23.87 -0.31
N VAL A 410 13.20 -23.48 -1.53
CA VAL A 410 13.17 -24.41 -2.68
C VAL A 410 14.19 -25.54 -2.51
N GLN A 411 15.42 -25.21 -2.07
CA GLN A 411 16.47 -26.20 -1.80
C GLN A 411 16.01 -27.20 -0.72
N ALA A 412 15.34 -26.73 0.31
CA ALA A 412 14.76 -27.58 1.34
C ALA A 412 13.71 -28.54 0.76
N GLN A 413 12.85 -28.08 -0.14
CA GLN A 413 11.88 -28.95 -0.80
C GLN A 413 12.57 -30.02 -1.65
N ILE A 414 13.65 -29.67 -2.37
CA ILE A 414 14.46 -30.64 -3.11
C ILE A 414 15.04 -31.69 -2.16
N SER A 415 15.60 -31.28 -1.02
CA SER A 415 16.14 -32.21 -0.02
C SER A 415 15.06 -33.14 0.56
N LEU A 416 13.80 -32.66 0.71
CA LEU A 416 12.67 -33.49 1.12
C LEU A 416 12.35 -34.57 0.08
N ASP A 417 12.41 -34.24 -1.21
CA ASP A 417 12.19 -35.19 -2.30
C ASP A 417 13.30 -36.25 -2.37
N GLU A 418 14.52 -35.86 -1.99
CA GLU A 418 15.68 -36.74 -1.84
C GLU A 418 15.70 -37.53 -0.51
N HIS A 419 14.65 -37.37 0.33
CA HIS A 419 14.51 -37.98 1.65
C HIS A 419 15.56 -37.52 2.69
N ASP A 420 16.25 -36.39 2.46
CA ASP A 420 17.18 -35.80 3.42
C ASP A 420 16.46 -34.77 4.32
N ASN A 421 15.68 -35.27 5.28
CA ASN A 421 14.95 -34.41 6.22
C ASN A 421 15.90 -33.58 7.11
N ALA A 422 17.12 -34.05 7.37
CA ALA A 422 18.08 -33.30 8.20
C ALA A 422 18.59 -32.06 7.47
N GLN A 423 18.96 -32.21 6.20
CA GLN A 423 19.35 -31.08 5.35
C GLN A 423 18.18 -30.12 5.13
N ALA A 424 16.98 -30.62 4.87
CA ALA A 424 15.78 -29.79 4.70
C ALA A 424 15.48 -28.96 5.96
N LEU A 425 15.60 -29.56 7.16
CA LEU A 425 15.39 -28.84 8.42
C LEU A 425 16.41 -27.72 8.61
N GLN A 426 17.68 -27.94 8.29
CA GLN A 426 18.73 -26.94 8.38
C GLN A 426 18.47 -25.76 7.41
N LEU A 427 18.12 -26.06 6.17
CA LEU A 427 17.81 -25.06 5.14
C LEU A 427 16.60 -24.21 5.53
N LEU A 428 15.50 -24.83 5.99
CA LEU A 428 14.32 -24.11 6.45
C LEU A 428 14.57 -23.30 7.72
N THR A 429 15.44 -23.74 8.62
CA THR A 429 15.83 -22.95 9.79
C THR A 429 16.51 -21.65 9.37
N THR A 430 17.43 -21.72 8.40
CA THR A 430 18.08 -20.52 7.86
C THR A 430 17.10 -19.67 7.08
N ALA A 431 16.25 -20.26 6.23
CA ALA A 431 15.22 -19.55 5.47
C ALA A 431 14.24 -18.78 6.38
N SER A 432 13.81 -19.39 7.48
CA SER A 432 12.96 -18.76 8.49
C SER A 432 13.64 -17.56 9.15
N SER A 433 14.94 -17.69 9.50
CA SER A 433 15.72 -16.58 10.05
C SER A 433 15.88 -15.43 9.07
N ASP A 434 16.20 -15.73 7.80
CA ASP A 434 16.37 -14.72 6.75
C ASP A 434 15.05 -14.02 6.42
N ALA A 435 13.90 -14.74 6.42
CA ALA A 435 12.58 -14.15 6.25
C ALA A 435 12.28 -13.14 7.36
N THR A 436 12.47 -13.52 8.64
CA THR A 436 12.29 -12.62 9.78
C THR A 436 13.17 -11.37 9.66
N HIS A 437 14.42 -11.55 9.26
CA HIS A 437 15.35 -10.42 9.08
C HIS A 437 14.94 -9.53 7.91
N GLY A 438 14.50 -10.11 6.80
CA GLY A 438 14.01 -9.38 5.63
C GLY A 438 12.77 -8.55 5.94
N ASP A 439 11.79 -9.12 6.62
CA ASP A 439 10.57 -8.46 7.02
C ASP A 439 10.85 -7.30 8.01
N TRP A 440 11.76 -7.52 8.97
CA TRP A 440 12.18 -6.48 9.89
C TRP A 440 12.90 -5.32 9.18
N LEU A 441 13.79 -5.62 8.22
CA LEU A 441 14.50 -4.61 7.43
C LEU A 441 13.55 -3.88 6.47
N ALA A 442 12.54 -4.55 5.94
CA ALA A 442 11.51 -3.92 5.11
C ALA A 442 10.66 -2.93 5.92
N GLY A 443 10.60 -3.09 7.25
CA GLY A 443 10.01 -2.12 8.17
C GLY A 443 8.51 -1.97 8.03
N GLY A 444 7.79 -3.09 7.89
CA GLY A 444 6.33 -3.09 7.85
C GLY A 444 5.73 -2.26 6.70
N VAL A 445 6.52 -1.95 5.67
CA VAL A 445 6.16 -0.99 4.65
C VAL A 445 5.40 -1.65 3.51
N GLU A 446 4.17 -1.20 3.32
CA GLU A 446 3.49 -1.04 2.04
C GLU A 446 3.08 -2.29 1.27
N MET A 447 3.64 -3.47 1.50
CA MET A 447 3.24 -4.69 0.79
C MET A 447 3.11 -5.86 1.75
N PRO A 448 2.03 -6.66 1.65
CA PRO A 448 1.96 -7.96 2.31
C PRO A 448 3.21 -8.76 1.93
N THR A 449 3.72 -9.56 2.85
CA THR A 449 4.95 -10.34 2.65
C THR A 449 5.04 -10.92 1.25
N LEU A 450 6.21 -10.86 0.62
CA LEU A 450 6.44 -11.38 -0.73
C LEU A 450 6.14 -12.88 -0.88
N TYR A 451 5.87 -13.55 0.25
CA TYR A 451 5.60 -14.98 0.32
C TYR A 451 4.11 -15.27 0.47
N TYR A 452 3.55 -16.00 -0.50
CA TYR A 452 2.35 -16.79 -0.28
C TYR A 452 2.68 -18.24 0.10
N TYR A 453 3.96 -18.50 0.45
CA TYR A 453 4.45 -19.76 0.99
C TYR A 453 5.46 -19.45 2.10
N SER A 454 5.03 -19.53 3.34
CA SER A 454 5.82 -19.11 4.49
C SER A 454 6.95 -20.10 4.82
N PRO A 455 8.21 -19.65 4.88
CA PRO A 455 9.34 -20.46 5.37
C PRO A 455 9.15 -20.89 6.83
N HIS A 456 8.49 -20.04 7.67
CA HIS A 456 8.20 -20.37 9.06
C HIS A 456 7.22 -21.55 9.15
N MET A 457 6.13 -21.51 8.37
CA MET A 457 5.16 -22.60 8.34
C MET A 457 5.77 -23.88 7.79
N ALA A 458 6.57 -23.80 6.73
CA ALA A 458 7.28 -24.97 6.17
C ALA A 458 8.25 -25.61 7.20
N LEU A 459 8.98 -24.78 7.95
CA LEU A 459 9.84 -25.23 9.04
C LEU A 459 9.04 -25.91 10.15
N ALA A 460 7.93 -25.29 10.56
CA ALA A 460 7.07 -25.82 11.61
C ALA A 460 6.50 -27.20 11.23
N GLU A 461 5.97 -27.34 10.01
CA GLU A 461 5.42 -28.59 9.51
C GLU A 461 6.45 -29.72 9.49
N LEU A 462 7.68 -29.44 8.98
CA LEU A 462 8.74 -30.44 8.96
C LEU A 462 9.20 -30.80 10.36
N ALA A 463 9.38 -29.82 11.24
CA ALA A 463 9.81 -30.05 12.62
C ALA A 463 8.77 -30.90 13.41
N MET A 464 7.46 -30.64 13.19
CA MET A 464 6.40 -31.47 13.76
C MET A 464 6.46 -32.91 13.27
N LYS A 465 6.63 -33.14 11.97
CA LYS A 465 6.79 -34.48 11.38
C LYS A 465 7.98 -35.23 11.96
N MET A 466 9.06 -34.52 12.30
CA MET A 466 10.26 -35.08 12.92
C MET A 466 10.18 -35.19 14.46
N GLY A 467 9.07 -34.78 15.08
CA GLY A 467 8.91 -34.75 16.54
C GLY A 467 9.72 -33.67 17.24
N ASN A 468 10.28 -32.70 16.52
CA ASN A 468 11.05 -31.59 17.08
C ASN A 468 10.11 -30.44 17.49
N THR A 469 9.44 -30.60 18.61
CA THR A 469 8.44 -29.65 19.12
C THR A 469 9.04 -28.27 19.45
N THR A 470 10.31 -28.21 19.85
CA THR A 470 10.99 -26.93 20.17
C THR A 470 11.16 -26.06 18.93
N VAL A 471 11.67 -26.65 17.84
CA VAL A 471 11.84 -25.94 16.56
C VAL A 471 10.49 -25.58 15.97
N ALA A 472 9.52 -26.50 16.00
CA ALA A 472 8.16 -26.24 15.53
C ALA A 472 7.51 -25.05 16.24
N LYS A 473 7.61 -24.99 17.57
CA LYS A 473 7.09 -23.89 18.37
C LYS A 473 7.73 -22.57 18.00
N GLY A 474 9.06 -22.52 17.94
CA GLY A 474 9.79 -21.29 17.56
C GLY A 474 9.41 -20.77 16.17
N ALA A 475 9.24 -21.67 15.21
CA ALA A 475 8.82 -21.33 13.86
C ALA A 475 7.38 -20.77 13.82
N LEU A 476 6.44 -21.36 14.55
CA LEU A 476 5.05 -20.88 14.65
C LEU A 476 4.97 -19.52 15.38
N GLU A 477 5.81 -19.30 16.39
CA GLU A 477 5.92 -18.01 17.06
C GLU A 477 6.49 -16.93 16.12
N ALA A 478 7.45 -17.28 15.26
CA ALA A 478 7.97 -16.39 14.22
C ALA A 478 6.89 -16.05 13.17
N GLU A 479 6.09 -17.05 12.73
CA GLU A 479 4.96 -16.81 11.83
C GLU A 479 3.93 -15.87 12.45
N LEU A 480 3.59 -16.07 13.73
CA LEU A 480 2.65 -15.20 14.44
C LEU A 480 3.22 -13.78 14.69
N ALA A 481 4.53 -13.62 14.74
CA ALA A 481 5.16 -12.31 14.80
C ALA A 481 5.07 -11.57 13.47
N ALA A 482 5.21 -12.29 12.34
CA ALA A 482 5.08 -11.74 10.98
C ALA A 482 3.61 -11.58 10.55
N SER A 483 2.74 -12.52 10.98
CA SER A 483 1.30 -12.57 10.67
C SER A 483 0.50 -12.82 11.96
N PRO A 484 0.25 -11.79 12.78
CA PRO A 484 -0.25 -11.92 14.15
C PRO A 484 -1.54 -12.73 14.34
N HIS A 485 -2.31 -12.90 13.28
CA HIS A 485 -3.59 -13.60 13.30
C HIS A 485 -3.68 -14.76 12.30
N SER A 486 -2.52 -15.31 11.90
CA SER A 486 -2.49 -16.55 11.11
C SER A 486 -3.23 -17.67 11.84
N SER A 487 -4.43 -17.99 11.37
CA SER A 487 -5.26 -19.05 11.97
C SER A 487 -4.57 -20.41 11.89
N ALA A 488 -3.84 -20.67 10.81
CA ALA A 488 -3.07 -21.90 10.63
C ALA A 488 -1.95 -22.03 11.66
N ALA A 489 -1.18 -20.97 11.90
CA ALA A 489 -0.10 -20.97 12.91
C ALA A 489 -0.68 -21.09 14.32
N ALA A 490 -1.75 -20.37 14.63
CA ALA A 490 -2.40 -20.43 15.95
C ALA A 490 -2.96 -21.83 16.24
N GLN A 491 -3.63 -22.46 15.28
CA GLN A 491 -4.13 -23.83 15.40
C GLN A 491 -3.00 -24.87 15.59
N ALA A 492 -1.93 -24.75 14.78
CA ALA A 492 -0.78 -25.65 14.90
C ALA A 492 -0.09 -25.49 16.26
N LEU A 493 0.05 -24.26 16.77
CA LEU A 493 0.64 -23.97 18.08
C LEU A 493 -0.24 -24.56 19.23
N ALA A 494 -1.56 -24.43 19.12
CA ALA A 494 -2.48 -25.02 20.08
C ALA A 494 -2.39 -26.56 20.12
N GLN A 495 -2.23 -27.19 18.96
CA GLN A 495 -2.02 -28.65 18.86
C GLN A 495 -0.71 -29.08 19.56
N LEU A 496 0.39 -28.34 19.39
CA LEU A 496 1.65 -28.61 20.07
C LEU A 496 1.53 -28.48 21.61
N GLY A 497 0.70 -27.55 22.11
CA GLY A 497 0.43 -27.40 23.55
C GLY A 497 -0.42 -28.52 24.17
N GLY A 498 -1.18 -29.26 23.37
CA GLY A 498 -1.99 -30.37 23.78
C GLY A 498 -1.24 -31.72 23.90
N PHE A 499 -0.01 -31.81 23.47
CA PHE A 499 0.89 -32.94 23.60
C PHE A 499 1.71 -32.94 24.90
N LYS A 500 1.11 -32.55 26.04
CA LYS A 500 1.72 -32.68 27.36
C LYS A 500 1.30 -33.95 28.06
#